data_234413fa3d785589248125524c069e27
#
_entry.id   234413fa3d785589248125524c069e27
#
_cell.length_a   1.000
_cell.length_b   1.000
_cell.length_c   1.000
_cell.angle_alpha   90.00
_cell.angle_beta   90.00
_cell.angle_gamma   90.00
#
_symmetry.space_group_name_H-M   'P 1'
#
loop_
_entity.id
_entity.type
_entity.pdbx_description
1 polymer ?
#
loop_
_entity_poly.entity_id
_entity_poly.type
_entity_poly.pdbx_seq_one_letter_code
_entity_poly.pdbx_strand_id
1 'polypeptide(L)'
;MRRPSGDSDEQALALRDSGKTYAAVARSIGLKRAVDAQAAFLRALRRREGEERSRLVDRESSRLVELETRIRSRDADQPEKMERRLQALAKLREHLG
;
A
#
# COMPACT_ATOMS: atom_id res chain seq x y z
N MET A 1 -5.69 6.61 26.33
CA MET A 1 -6.64 7.34 25.48
C MET A 1 -6.68 6.79 24.07
N ARG A 2 -7.87 6.50 23.60
CA ARG A 2 -8.04 5.98 22.26
C ARG A 2 -7.76 7.07 21.24
N ARG A 3 -7.06 6.72 20.20
CA ARG A 3 -6.81 7.66 19.15
C ARG A 3 -7.82 7.51 18.03
N PRO A 4 -8.14 8.61 17.36
CA PRO A 4 -9.08 8.54 16.24
C PRO A 4 -8.51 7.76 15.07
N SER A 5 -9.38 7.23 14.23
CA SER A 5 -8.97 6.50 13.03
C SER A 5 -8.02 7.31 12.18
N GLY A 6 -8.20 8.63 12.14
CA GLY A 6 -7.35 9.51 11.36
C GLY A 6 -5.90 9.42 11.75
N ASP A 7 -5.61 9.24 13.04
CA ASP A 7 -4.24 9.08 13.49
C ASP A 7 -3.62 7.82 12.92
N SER A 8 -4.36 6.72 12.93
CA SER A 8 -3.86 5.47 12.37
C SER A 8 -3.62 5.58 10.87
N ASP A 9 -4.52 6.28 10.18
CA ASP A 9 -4.38 6.50 8.75
C ASP A 9 -3.10 7.28 8.45
N GLU A 10 -2.84 8.36 9.22
CA GLU A 10 -1.66 9.16 9.02
C GLU A 10 -0.39 8.38 9.34
N GLN A 11 -0.42 7.56 10.38
CA GLN A 11 0.71 6.71 10.72
C GLN A 11 1.00 5.70 9.60
N ALA A 12 -0.06 5.12 9.05
CA ALA A 12 0.11 4.17 7.96
C ALA A 12 0.77 4.84 6.75
N LEU A 13 0.32 6.04 6.42
CA LEU A 13 0.90 6.78 5.30
C LEU A 13 2.37 7.07 5.53
N ALA A 14 2.72 7.56 6.72
CA ALA A 14 4.10 7.90 7.04
C ALA A 14 5.01 6.68 6.99
N LEU A 15 4.55 5.56 7.55
CA LEU A 15 5.35 4.34 7.58
C LEU A 15 5.52 3.77 6.18
N ARG A 16 4.44 3.76 5.40
CA ARG A 16 4.52 3.27 4.03
C ARG A 16 5.45 4.16 3.20
N ASP A 17 5.34 5.46 3.37
CA ASP A 17 6.18 6.39 2.62
C ASP A 17 7.66 6.22 2.98
N SER A 18 7.95 5.77 4.19
CA SER A 18 9.33 5.51 4.60
C SER A 18 9.88 4.20 4.03
N GLY A 19 9.04 3.41 3.34
CA GLY A 19 9.50 2.22 2.64
C GLY A 19 9.06 0.89 3.24
N LYS A 20 8.21 0.90 4.27
CA LYS A 20 7.79 -0.35 4.90
C LYS A 20 6.71 -1.04 4.09
N THR A 21 6.69 -2.37 4.15
CA THR A 21 5.61 -3.14 3.53
C THR A 21 4.32 -2.92 4.31
N TYR A 22 3.18 -3.16 3.65
CA TYR A 22 1.90 -3.03 4.35
C TYR A 22 1.79 -3.97 5.54
N ALA A 23 2.37 -5.16 5.44
CA ALA A 23 2.38 -6.09 6.58
C ALA A 23 3.15 -5.50 7.77
N ALA A 24 4.30 -4.89 7.50
CA ALA A 24 5.09 -4.26 8.55
C ALA A 24 4.37 -3.06 9.13
N VAL A 25 3.70 -2.27 8.27
CA VAL A 25 2.91 -1.13 8.74
C VAL A 25 1.81 -1.61 9.67
N ALA A 26 1.09 -2.66 9.27
CA ALA A 26 0.00 -3.20 10.09
C ALA A 26 0.51 -3.61 11.47
N ARG A 27 1.64 -4.32 11.51
CA ARG A 27 2.23 -4.73 12.79
C ARG A 27 2.60 -3.53 13.66
N SER A 28 3.13 -2.49 13.02
CA SER A 28 3.59 -1.31 13.76
C SER A 28 2.46 -0.55 14.42
N ILE A 29 1.29 -0.53 13.82
CA ILE A 29 0.18 0.27 14.34
C ILE A 29 -0.97 -0.58 14.86
N GLY A 30 -0.73 -1.87 15.04
CA GLY A 30 -1.69 -2.75 15.72
C GLY A 30 -2.86 -3.23 14.87
N LEU A 31 -2.70 -3.24 13.57
CA LEU A 31 -3.72 -3.76 12.66
C LEU A 31 -3.47 -5.24 12.42
N LYS A 32 -4.53 -5.97 12.13
CA LYS A 32 -4.42 -7.42 12.01
C LYS A 32 -3.89 -7.87 10.65
N ARG A 33 -4.19 -7.14 9.58
CA ARG A 33 -3.85 -7.59 8.24
C ARG A 33 -3.22 -6.47 7.43
N ALA A 34 -2.41 -6.88 6.45
CA ALA A 34 -1.78 -5.92 5.54
C ALA A 34 -2.83 -5.10 4.78
N VAL A 35 -3.96 -5.72 4.42
CA VAL A 35 -5.00 -5.00 3.69
C VAL A 35 -5.61 -3.88 4.53
N ASP A 36 -5.62 -4.03 5.84
CA ASP A 36 -6.12 -2.96 6.72
C ASP A 36 -5.16 -1.78 6.70
N ALA A 37 -3.86 -2.04 6.69
CA ALA A 37 -2.86 -0.98 6.59
C ALA A 37 -2.95 -0.29 5.23
N GLN A 38 -3.18 -1.05 4.18
CA GLN A 38 -3.35 -0.50 2.85
C GLN A 38 -4.56 0.43 2.79
N ALA A 39 -5.67 0.02 3.38
CA ALA A 39 -6.88 0.86 3.42
C ALA A 39 -6.62 2.14 4.19
N ALA A 40 -5.90 2.04 5.31
CA ALA A 40 -5.56 3.23 6.10
C ALA A 40 -4.68 4.19 5.31
N PHE A 41 -3.69 3.65 4.61
CA PHE A 41 -2.83 4.45 3.74
C PHE A 41 -3.64 5.19 2.69
N LEU A 42 -4.57 4.49 2.03
CA LEU A 42 -5.37 5.11 0.98
C LEU A 42 -6.28 6.20 1.53
N ARG A 43 -6.83 6.01 2.74
CA ARG A 43 -7.66 7.06 3.34
C ARG A 43 -6.84 8.32 3.62
N ALA A 44 -5.62 8.15 4.13
CA ALA A 44 -4.75 9.30 4.38
C ALA A 44 -4.35 9.98 3.08
N LEU A 45 -4.09 9.17 2.04
CA LEU A 45 -3.70 9.71 0.74
C LEU A 45 -4.81 10.58 0.15
N ARG A 46 -6.07 10.19 0.34
CA ARG A 46 -7.18 10.97 -0.17
C ARG A 46 -7.28 12.34 0.46
N ARG A 47 -6.70 12.53 1.64
CA ARG A 47 -6.69 13.83 2.31
C ARG A 47 -5.59 14.74 1.80
N ARG A 48 -4.67 14.22 1.01
CA ARG A 48 -3.58 15.02 0.44
C ARG A 48 -4.02 15.69 -0.84
N GLU A 49 -3.40 16.80 -1.17
CA GLU A 49 -3.73 17.58 -2.38
C GLU A 49 -2.46 18.04 -3.06
N GLY A 50 -2.61 18.45 -4.32
CA GLY A 50 -1.56 19.10 -5.07
C GLY A 50 -0.31 18.25 -5.25
N GLU A 51 0.82 18.91 -5.12
CA GLU A 51 2.10 18.26 -5.37
C GLU A 51 2.43 17.17 -4.37
N GLU A 52 1.99 17.35 -3.12
CA GLU A 52 2.24 16.33 -2.12
C GLU A 52 1.55 15.02 -2.49
N ARG A 53 0.29 15.10 -2.92
CA ARG A 53 -0.42 13.91 -3.35
C ARG A 53 0.25 13.27 -4.55
N SER A 54 0.62 14.08 -5.54
CA SER A 54 1.28 13.56 -6.74
C SER A 54 2.57 12.85 -6.40
N ARG A 55 3.36 13.41 -5.50
CA ARG A 55 4.62 12.80 -5.11
C ARG A 55 4.40 11.46 -4.43
N LEU A 56 3.41 11.39 -3.55
CA LEU A 56 3.10 10.15 -2.85
C LEU A 56 2.57 9.09 -3.80
N VAL A 57 1.71 9.48 -4.73
CA VAL A 57 1.17 8.55 -5.73
C VAL A 57 2.29 8.02 -6.62
N ASP A 58 3.19 8.90 -7.06
CA ASP A 58 4.31 8.48 -7.91
C ASP A 58 5.21 7.50 -7.19
N ARG A 59 5.50 7.77 -5.92
CA ARG A 59 6.37 6.90 -5.14
C ARG A 59 5.73 5.53 -4.93
N GLU A 60 4.44 5.52 -4.62
CA GLU A 60 3.73 4.26 -4.42
C GLU A 60 3.64 3.48 -5.73
N SER A 61 3.35 4.18 -6.83
CA SER A 61 3.28 3.55 -8.15
C SER A 61 4.60 2.87 -8.52
N SER A 62 5.72 3.52 -8.21
CA SER A 62 7.03 2.92 -8.47
C SER A 62 7.23 1.64 -7.67
N ARG A 63 6.81 1.64 -6.42
CA ARG A 63 6.91 0.45 -5.58
C ARG A 63 6.07 -0.69 -6.13
N LEU A 64 4.90 -0.37 -6.66
CA LEU A 64 4.02 -1.38 -7.22
C LEU A 64 4.59 -1.98 -8.49
N VAL A 65 5.27 -1.16 -9.31
CA VAL A 65 5.95 -1.66 -10.51
C VAL A 65 7.05 -2.65 -10.11
N GLU A 66 7.85 -2.30 -9.10
CA GLU A 66 8.89 -3.19 -8.62
C GLU A 66 8.31 -4.48 -8.06
N LEU A 67 7.20 -4.38 -7.35
CA LEU A 67 6.54 -5.55 -6.80
C LEU A 67 6.01 -6.44 -7.90
N GLU A 68 5.44 -5.84 -8.95
CA GLU A 68 4.96 -6.60 -10.09
C GLU A 68 6.10 -7.42 -10.71
N THR A 69 7.25 -6.81 -10.89
CA THR A 69 8.41 -7.48 -11.45
C THR A 69 8.83 -8.66 -10.58
N ARG A 70 8.81 -8.46 -9.26
CA ARG A 70 9.16 -9.54 -8.34
C ARG A 70 8.15 -10.69 -8.38
N ILE A 71 6.88 -10.35 -8.46
CA ILE A 71 5.83 -11.36 -8.52
C ILE A 71 6.00 -12.20 -9.78
N ARG A 72 6.22 -11.57 -10.92
CA ARG A 72 6.38 -12.29 -12.18
C ARG A 72 7.60 -13.19 -12.16
N SER A 73 8.66 -12.74 -11.53
CA SER A 73 9.89 -13.53 -11.44
C SER A 73 9.75 -14.67 -10.44
N ARG A 74 9.20 -14.39 -9.27
CA ARG A 74 9.11 -15.35 -8.18
C ARG A 74 8.07 -16.44 -8.45
N ASP A 75 6.95 -16.06 -9.01
CA ASP A 75 5.82 -16.99 -9.21
C ASP A 75 5.70 -17.49 -10.63
N ALA A 76 6.79 -17.45 -11.39
CA ALA A 76 6.75 -17.81 -12.80
C ALA A 76 6.27 -19.25 -13.02
N ASP A 77 6.53 -20.15 -12.07
CA ASP A 77 6.12 -21.54 -12.17
C ASP A 77 4.78 -21.82 -11.47
N GLN A 78 4.10 -20.77 -11.01
CA GLN A 78 2.81 -20.90 -10.33
C GLN A 78 1.83 -19.89 -10.90
N PRO A 79 1.33 -20.13 -12.11
CA PRO A 79 0.54 -19.10 -12.82
C PRO A 79 -0.72 -18.66 -12.09
N GLU A 80 -1.40 -19.55 -11.38
CA GLU A 80 -2.61 -19.16 -10.67
C GLU A 80 -2.31 -18.22 -9.51
N LYS A 81 -1.25 -18.54 -8.78
CA LYS A 81 -0.84 -17.69 -7.68
C LYS A 81 -0.38 -16.31 -8.18
N MET A 82 0.39 -16.31 -9.27
CA MET A 82 0.85 -15.07 -9.87
C MET A 82 -0.34 -14.21 -10.31
N GLU A 83 -1.32 -14.83 -10.95
CA GLU A 83 -2.50 -14.11 -11.42
C GLU A 83 -3.23 -13.42 -10.27
N ARG A 84 -3.45 -14.14 -9.17
CA ARG A 84 -4.14 -13.57 -8.01
C ARG A 84 -3.41 -12.38 -7.44
N ARG A 85 -2.08 -12.48 -7.36
CA ARG A 85 -1.27 -11.39 -6.82
C ARG A 85 -1.26 -10.19 -7.74
N LEU A 86 -1.19 -10.42 -9.05
CA LEU A 86 -1.22 -9.32 -10.00
C LEU A 86 -2.58 -8.62 -10.01
N GLN A 87 -3.66 -9.37 -9.81
CA GLN A 87 -4.99 -8.77 -9.73
C GLN A 87 -5.13 -7.89 -8.50
N ALA A 88 -4.60 -8.34 -7.36
CA ALA A 88 -4.64 -7.53 -6.15
C ALA A 88 -3.86 -6.23 -6.34
N LEU A 89 -2.73 -6.34 -7.03
CA LEU A 89 -1.90 -5.18 -7.34
C LEU A 89 -2.62 -4.20 -8.24
N ALA A 90 -3.31 -4.72 -9.25
CA ALA A 90 -4.07 -3.88 -10.18
C ALA A 90 -5.17 -3.13 -9.46
N LYS A 91 -5.85 -3.77 -8.51
CA LYS A 91 -6.87 -3.10 -7.72
C LYS A 91 -6.31 -1.95 -6.92
N LEU A 92 -5.15 -2.16 -6.31
CA LEU A 92 -4.51 -1.09 -5.55
C LEU A 92 -4.17 0.08 -6.45
N ARG A 93 -3.67 -0.20 -7.65
CA ARG A 93 -3.35 0.86 -8.61
C ARG A 93 -4.57 1.69 -8.98
N GLU A 94 -5.72 1.05 -9.11
CA GLU A 94 -6.95 1.78 -9.43
C GLU A 94 -7.28 2.80 -8.35
N HIS A 95 -6.99 2.47 -7.11
CA HIS A 95 -7.29 3.38 -6.00
C HIS A 95 -6.31 4.54 -5.91
N LEU A 96 -5.15 4.43 -6.55
CA LEU A 96 -4.19 5.52 -6.56
C LEU A 96 -4.54 6.61 -7.57
N GLY A 97 -5.15 6.19 -8.67
CA GLY A 97 -5.50 7.12 -9.73
C GLY A 97 -6.76 7.86 -9.43
#